data_6483983cb45bcbf2cf93efbc650b36bd
#
_entry.id   6483983cb45bcbf2cf93efbc650b36bd
#
_cell.length_a   1.000
_cell.length_b   1.000
_cell.length_c   1.000
_cell.angle_alpha   90.00
_cell.angle_beta   90.00
_cell.angle_gamma   90.00
#
_symmetry.space_group_name_H-M   'P 1'
#
loop_
_entity.id
_entity.type
_entity.pdbx_description
1 polymer ?
#
loop_
_entity_poly.entity_id
_entity_poly.type
_entity_poly.pdbx_seq_one_letter_code
_entity_poly.pdbx_strand_id
1 'polypeptide(L)'
;MLMNAVICVWNEEDIIESTVKHALAQGCSNVFIVDNNSTDKTVNTAINAGAILADSFGSEYFNEYQKIAYLNTVVKKYNESCKEDYIWWLYIDADEFPNIDCELRIIDFIKLLDPSIKAVHGYMFNHIPTHAPYNISGYHPADFMQLANKTNTTKIPLIRYDKGKPHFYSASGAHHFDTCGENVPIVLDVLNIHHFNYRRQENTFRRLKQLTTKNSNGVCRVDLFDKLEQMHKKSKNAKSTYHNRYDSAKSIYNENKYKILMMDELHYSYDNLVRWYHPHSLKITDDCSKHDALLNIAIHYYFLGDIDLALCRFNDLIEIADNNKVQMLVIIKIALCLASTNKIEALNLLQPLLKCNDADVRNYAEKQSRIIYEDKIFTKNISKRNGELLFDTANYSLNFKCKIFI
;
A
#
# COMPACT_ATOMS: atom_id res chain seq x y z
N MET A 1 18.64 -15.13 15.87
CA MET A 1 18.45 -14.17 14.76
C MET A 1 17.35 -13.20 15.17
N LEU A 2 17.61 -11.93 15.12
CA LEU A 2 16.74 -10.85 15.55
C LEU A 2 16.35 -10.01 14.34
N MET A 3 15.09 -9.61 14.26
CA MET A 3 14.58 -8.63 13.31
C MET A 3 13.83 -7.55 14.08
N ASN A 4 14.12 -6.30 13.79
CA ASN A 4 13.44 -5.13 14.35
C ASN A 4 12.88 -4.26 13.21
N ALA A 5 11.91 -3.42 13.52
CA ALA A 5 11.43 -2.39 12.62
C ALA A 5 11.76 -1.00 13.18
N VAL A 6 11.95 -0.03 12.28
CA VAL A 6 12.09 1.38 12.61
C VAL A 6 11.19 2.21 11.70
N ILE A 7 10.37 3.08 12.31
CA ILE A 7 9.30 3.85 11.66
C ILE A 7 9.42 5.31 12.09
N CYS A 8 9.45 6.24 11.13
CA CYS A 8 9.24 7.65 11.44
C CYS A 8 7.76 7.98 11.33
N VAL A 9 7.23 8.70 12.33
CA VAL A 9 5.81 9.05 12.40
C VAL A 9 5.61 10.55 12.50
N TRP A 10 4.55 11.08 11.88
CA TRP A 10 4.12 12.47 12.00
C TRP A 10 2.63 12.62 11.72
N ASN A 11 1.81 12.61 12.77
CA ASN A 11 0.35 12.67 12.69
C ASN A 11 -0.28 11.55 11.85
N GLU A 12 -0.01 10.32 12.26
CA GLU A 12 -0.43 9.08 11.60
C GLU A 12 -1.37 8.24 12.49
N GLU A 13 -2.14 8.89 13.40
CA GLU A 13 -3.00 8.20 14.40
C GLU A 13 -4.01 7.25 13.77
N ASP A 14 -4.38 7.47 12.50
CA ASP A 14 -5.37 6.70 11.76
C ASP A 14 -4.85 5.37 11.19
N ILE A 15 -3.53 5.15 11.21
CA ILE A 15 -2.95 3.94 10.59
C ILE A 15 -1.85 3.27 11.44
N ILE A 16 -1.17 4.02 12.31
CA ILE A 16 0.04 3.54 12.98
C ILE A 16 -0.17 2.29 13.82
N GLU A 17 -1.35 2.10 14.41
CA GLU A 17 -1.68 0.87 15.13
C GLU A 17 -1.55 -0.36 14.25
N SER A 18 -2.13 -0.31 13.05
CA SER A 18 -2.08 -1.39 12.08
C SER A 18 -0.65 -1.66 11.60
N THR A 19 0.14 -0.60 11.39
CA THR A 19 1.53 -0.72 10.93
C THR A 19 2.41 -1.41 11.98
N VAL A 20 2.28 -1.00 13.25
CA VAL A 20 3.01 -1.63 14.36
C VAL A 20 2.63 -3.09 14.53
N LYS A 21 1.32 -3.40 14.55
CA LYS A 21 0.83 -4.77 14.65
C LYS A 21 1.28 -5.63 13.47
N HIS A 22 1.29 -5.07 12.25
CA HIS A 22 1.78 -5.76 11.08
C HIS A 22 3.27 -6.10 11.20
N ALA A 23 4.12 -5.15 11.57
CA ALA A 23 5.55 -5.39 11.75
C ALA A 23 5.82 -6.49 12.80
N LEU A 24 5.10 -6.48 13.92
CA LEU A 24 5.16 -7.54 14.93
C LEU A 24 4.71 -8.90 14.37
N ALA A 25 3.62 -8.94 13.60
CA ALA A 25 3.11 -10.15 12.97
C ALA A 25 4.10 -10.72 11.94
N GLN A 26 4.85 -9.86 11.23
CA GLN A 26 5.92 -10.27 10.31
C GLN A 26 7.17 -10.81 11.05
N GLY A 27 7.17 -10.79 12.37
CA GLY A 27 8.19 -11.36 13.24
C GLY A 27 9.25 -10.38 13.74
N CYS A 28 8.97 -9.07 13.68
CA CYS A 28 9.82 -8.09 14.37
C CYS A 28 9.74 -8.32 15.87
N SER A 29 10.89 -8.39 16.52
CA SER A 29 11.00 -8.52 17.99
C SER A 29 10.71 -7.19 18.68
N ASN A 30 11.09 -6.09 18.05
CA ASN A 30 10.79 -4.74 18.51
C ASN A 30 10.39 -3.87 17.31
N VAL A 31 9.51 -2.92 17.56
CA VAL A 31 9.14 -1.87 16.61
C VAL A 31 9.50 -0.53 17.26
N PHE A 32 10.47 0.15 16.69
CA PHE A 32 10.91 1.47 17.18
C PHE A 32 10.23 2.56 16.37
N ILE A 33 9.67 3.54 17.04
CA ILE A 33 9.17 4.75 16.40
C ILE A 33 10.07 5.95 16.71
N VAL A 34 10.22 6.81 15.71
CA VAL A 34 10.85 8.13 15.81
C VAL A 34 9.79 9.16 15.48
N ASP A 35 9.43 9.98 16.47
CA ASP A 35 8.34 10.94 16.32
C ASP A 35 8.83 12.30 15.79
N ASN A 36 8.27 12.74 14.65
CA ASN A 36 8.52 14.08 14.12
C ASN A 36 7.49 15.09 14.68
N ASN A 37 7.44 15.21 16.00
CA ASN A 37 6.61 16.18 16.71
C ASN A 37 5.10 16.06 16.37
N SER A 38 4.55 14.87 16.46
CA SER A 38 3.12 14.62 16.26
C SER A 38 2.28 15.37 17.30
N THR A 39 1.16 15.92 16.86
CA THR A 39 0.21 16.69 17.67
C THR A 39 -1.10 15.98 17.92
N ASP A 40 -1.29 14.81 17.31
CA ASP A 40 -2.42 13.91 17.47
C ASP A 40 -2.08 12.73 18.41
N LYS A 41 -2.84 11.66 18.37
CA LYS A 41 -2.65 10.48 19.23
C LYS A 41 -1.61 9.49 18.70
N THR A 42 -0.87 9.80 17.64
CA THR A 42 0.06 8.89 16.96
C THR A 42 0.98 8.15 17.91
N VAL A 43 1.71 8.88 18.77
CA VAL A 43 2.70 8.28 19.69
C VAL A 43 2.02 7.34 20.69
N ASN A 44 0.93 7.78 21.31
CA ASN A 44 0.19 6.96 22.28
C ASN A 44 -0.41 5.71 21.62
N THR A 45 -0.95 5.86 20.42
CA THR A 45 -1.52 4.76 19.64
C THR A 45 -0.44 3.73 19.28
N ALA A 46 0.73 4.18 18.84
CA ALA A 46 1.84 3.29 18.52
C ALA A 46 2.37 2.54 19.75
N ILE A 47 2.54 3.21 20.89
CA ILE A 47 2.99 2.59 22.15
C ILE A 47 1.96 1.55 22.62
N ASN A 48 0.67 1.86 22.57
CA ASN A 48 -0.39 0.93 22.93
C ASN A 48 -0.44 -0.30 22.00
N ALA A 49 0.00 -0.16 20.75
CA ALA A 49 0.13 -1.26 19.81
C ALA A 49 1.41 -2.10 20.01
N GLY A 50 2.30 -1.70 20.91
CA GLY A 50 3.53 -2.43 21.24
C GLY A 50 4.82 -1.81 20.68
N ALA A 51 4.77 -0.58 20.15
CA ALA A 51 5.99 0.12 19.71
C ALA A 51 6.74 0.75 20.88
N ILE A 52 8.03 1.02 20.65
CA ILE A 52 8.94 1.72 21.57
C ILE A 52 9.24 3.09 20.96
N LEU A 53 8.94 4.17 21.69
CA LEU A 53 9.40 5.50 21.31
C LEU A 53 10.91 5.59 21.54
N ALA A 54 11.68 5.59 20.46
CA ALA A 54 13.14 5.55 20.52
C ALA A 54 13.77 6.95 20.49
N ASP A 55 13.17 7.88 19.78
CA ASP A 55 13.62 9.28 19.70
C ASP A 55 12.48 10.18 19.21
N SER A 56 12.69 11.49 19.31
CA SER A 56 11.78 12.50 18.76
C SER A 56 12.56 13.70 18.23
N PHE A 57 12.03 14.33 17.20
CA PHE A 57 12.58 15.54 16.62
C PHE A 57 11.47 16.43 16.07
N GLY A 58 11.83 17.65 15.71
CA GLY A 58 10.93 18.52 14.95
C GLY A 58 11.71 19.14 13.80
N SER A 59 11.16 19.17 12.63
CA SER A 59 11.73 19.84 11.46
C SER A 59 10.94 21.08 11.10
N GLU A 60 11.63 22.13 10.63
CA GLU A 60 10.95 23.35 10.15
C GLU A 60 10.05 23.06 8.94
N TYR A 61 10.54 22.17 8.06
CA TYR A 61 9.79 21.59 6.94
C TYR A 61 10.00 20.09 6.95
N PHE A 62 9.14 19.35 6.25
CA PHE A 62 9.42 17.94 6.01
C PHE A 62 10.78 17.80 5.33
N ASN A 63 11.67 17.08 5.99
CA ASN A 63 13.03 16.85 5.53
C ASN A 63 13.34 15.37 5.58
N GLU A 64 13.35 14.74 4.39
CA GLU A 64 13.61 13.30 4.27
C GLU A 64 14.98 12.89 4.80
N TYR A 65 15.97 13.76 4.67
CA TYR A 65 17.34 13.46 5.19
C TYR A 65 17.39 13.46 6.69
N GLN A 66 16.74 14.42 7.32
CA GLN A 66 16.62 14.48 8.75
C GLN A 66 15.89 13.26 9.30
N LYS A 67 14.76 12.89 8.69
CA LYS A 67 14.02 11.67 8.99
C LYS A 67 14.95 10.45 8.97
N ILE A 68 15.63 10.22 7.86
CA ILE A 68 16.52 9.06 7.68
C ILE A 68 17.73 9.11 8.63
N ALA A 69 18.27 10.30 8.92
CA ALA A 69 19.36 10.44 9.89
C ALA A 69 18.94 9.99 11.29
N TYR A 70 17.73 10.35 11.73
CA TYR A 70 17.20 9.89 13.02
C TYR A 70 16.97 8.38 13.04
N LEU A 71 16.34 7.81 12.00
CA LEU A 71 16.15 6.36 11.91
C LEU A 71 17.48 5.61 11.97
N ASN A 72 18.48 6.03 11.19
CA ASN A 72 19.81 5.42 11.19
C ASN A 72 20.51 5.57 12.55
N THR A 73 20.30 6.67 13.26
CA THR A 73 20.86 6.89 14.59
C THR A 73 20.29 5.91 15.61
N VAL A 74 18.97 5.68 15.58
CA VAL A 74 18.30 4.68 16.44
C VAL A 74 18.84 3.29 16.15
N VAL A 75 18.91 2.92 14.87
CA VAL A 75 19.44 1.62 14.44
C VAL A 75 20.88 1.42 14.90
N LYS A 76 21.73 2.42 14.71
CA LYS A 76 23.13 2.38 15.14
C LYS A 76 23.26 2.19 16.65
N LYS A 77 22.59 3.02 17.44
CA LYS A 77 22.63 2.94 18.92
C LYS A 77 22.19 1.56 19.43
N TYR A 78 21.12 1.01 18.84
CA TYR A 78 20.65 -0.31 19.24
C TYR A 78 21.66 -1.41 18.88
N ASN A 79 22.21 -1.38 17.67
CA ASN A 79 23.20 -2.36 17.21
C ASN A 79 24.47 -2.36 18.06
N GLU A 80 24.96 -1.19 18.48
CA GLU A 80 26.12 -1.05 19.35
C GLU A 80 25.90 -1.67 20.74
N SER A 81 24.68 -1.66 21.24
CA SER A 81 24.30 -2.21 22.55
C SER A 81 23.91 -3.70 22.50
N CYS A 82 23.61 -4.22 21.32
CA CYS A 82 23.08 -5.58 21.16
C CYS A 82 24.19 -6.65 21.23
N LYS A 83 23.84 -7.83 21.77
CA LYS A 83 24.76 -8.97 21.87
C LYS A 83 24.78 -9.85 20.63
N GLU A 84 23.78 -9.76 19.78
CA GLU A 84 23.63 -10.56 18.57
C GLU A 84 24.78 -10.30 17.58
N ASP A 85 25.19 -11.35 16.86
CA ASP A 85 26.23 -11.23 15.83
C ASP A 85 25.73 -10.46 14.61
N TYR A 86 24.45 -10.50 14.35
CA TYR A 86 23.78 -9.72 13.33
C TYR A 86 22.30 -9.49 13.64
N ILE A 87 21.77 -8.39 13.10
CA ILE A 87 20.37 -7.97 13.26
C ILE A 87 19.83 -7.55 11.90
N TRP A 88 18.61 -7.96 11.58
CA TRP A 88 17.85 -7.43 10.45
C TRP A 88 17.01 -6.25 10.88
N TRP A 89 16.99 -5.21 10.06
CA TRP A 89 16.19 -4.02 10.26
C TRP A 89 15.23 -3.79 9.11
N LEU A 90 13.97 -3.57 9.44
CA LEU A 90 12.91 -3.22 8.52
C LEU A 90 12.64 -1.70 8.65
N TYR A 91 13.04 -0.96 7.62
CA TYR A 91 12.77 0.48 7.49
C TYR A 91 11.47 0.66 6.72
N ILE A 92 10.43 1.17 7.37
CA ILE A 92 9.12 1.40 6.75
C ILE A 92 8.55 2.76 7.12
N ASP A 93 7.75 3.31 6.24
CA ASP A 93 6.91 4.47 6.56
C ASP A 93 5.66 4.02 7.31
N ALA A 94 5.00 4.93 8.02
CA ALA A 94 3.83 4.63 8.84
C ALA A 94 2.65 4.04 8.06
N ASP A 95 2.62 4.22 6.75
CA ASP A 95 1.59 3.77 5.84
C ASP A 95 2.06 2.64 4.88
N GLU A 96 3.14 1.94 5.24
CA GLU A 96 3.72 0.85 4.47
C GLU A 96 3.63 -0.49 5.21
N PHE A 97 3.18 -1.52 4.51
CA PHE A 97 2.96 -2.86 5.03
C PHE A 97 3.69 -3.88 4.16
N PRO A 98 4.99 -4.10 4.39
CA PRO A 98 5.75 -5.10 3.63
C PRO A 98 5.36 -6.51 4.05
N ASN A 99 5.25 -7.40 3.06
CA ASN A 99 5.09 -8.83 3.25
C ASN A 99 5.83 -9.61 2.16
N ILE A 100 5.94 -10.92 2.33
CA ILE A 100 6.46 -11.83 1.29
C ILE A 100 5.27 -12.37 0.50
N ASP A 101 4.38 -13.08 1.21
CA ASP A 101 3.09 -13.58 0.73
C ASP A 101 2.15 -13.76 1.94
N CYS A 102 0.98 -14.34 1.72
CA CYS A 102 -0.01 -14.51 2.80
C CYS A 102 0.40 -15.52 3.88
N GLU A 103 1.33 -16.42 3.60
CA GLU A 103 1.67 -17.57 4.47
C GLU A 103 3.05 -17.44 5.10
N LEU A 104 3.99 -16.81 4.40
CA LEU A 104 5.38 -16.70 4.85
C LEU A 104 5.67 -15.34 5.47
N ARG A 105 5.97 -15.32 6.76
CA ARG A 105 6.42 -14.10 7.44
C ARG A 105 7.82 -13.71 6.99
N ILE A 106 8.13 -12.42 7.06
CA ILE A 106 9.46 -11.90 6.71
C ILE A 106 10.55 -12.57 7.54
N ILE A 107 10.34 -12.76 8.85
CA ILE A 107 11.31 -13.41 9.72
C ILE A 107 11.59 -14.88 9.31
N ASP A 108 10.59 -15.58 8.83
CA ASP A 108 10.76 -16.98 8.41
C ASP A 108 11.44 -17.07 7.05
N PHE A 109 11.16 -16.11 6.17
CA PHE A 109 11.85 -15.96 4.90
C PHE A 109 13.35 -15.69 5.06
N ILE A 110 13.74 -14.72 5.89
CA ILE A 110 15.17 -14.40 6.09
C ILE A 110 15.97 -15.54 6.71
N LYS A 111 15.32 -16.50 7.40
CA LYS A 111 15.98 -17.75 7.87
C LYS A 111 16.38 -18.69 6.74
N LEU A 112 15.73 -18.56 5.58
CA LEU A 112 16.01 -19.37 4.40
C LEU A 112 17.06 -18.74 3.47
N LEU A 113 17.43 -17.48 3.72
CA LEU A 113 18.41 -16.78 2.89
C LEU A 113 19.83 -17.32 3.07
N ASP A 114 20.60 -17.26 1.99
CA ASP A 114 22.04 -17.46 2.08
C ASP A 114 22.66 -16.47 3.07
N PRO A 115 23.56 -16.90 3.95
CA PRO A 115 24.19 -16.03 4.96
C PRO A 115 24.96 -14.83 4.37
N SER A 116 25.32 -14.85 3.10
CA SER A 116 25.97 -13.72 2.41
C SER A 116 25.01 -12.55 2.13
N ILE A 117 23.70 -12.82 2.05
CA ILE A 117 22.69 -11.81 1.73
C ILE A 117 22.59 -10.78 2.85
N LYS A 118 22.59 -9.48 2.48
CA LYS A 118 22.58 -8.35 3.42
C LYS A 118 21.38 -7.44 3.26
N ALA A 119 20.65 -7.55 2.16
CA ALA A 119 19.47 -6.71 1.94
C ALA A 119 18.42 -7.41 1.08
N VAL A 120 17.18 -6.97 1.22
CA VAL A 120 16.04 -7.49 0.46
C VAL A 120 15.28 -6.33 -0.16
N HIS A 121 15.07 -6.45 -1.46
CA HIS A 121 14.39 -5.48 -2.30
C HIS A 121 12.93 -5.87 -2.52
N GLY A 122 12.08 -4.89 -2.80
CA GLY A 122 10.69 -5.10 -3.12
C GLY A 122 10.05 -4.01 -3.96
N TYR A 123 8.84 -4.30 -4.44
CA TYR A 123 8.00 -3.37 -5.18
C TYR A 123 6.91 -2.76 -4.31
N MET A 124 6.56 -1.52 -4.62
CA MET A 124 5.43 -0.85 -3.97
C MET A 124 4.12 -1.15 -4.68
N PHE A 125 3.10 -1.37 -3.88
CA PHE A 125 1.71 -1.58 -4.29
C PHE A 125 0.86 -0.48 -3.68
N ASN A 126 0.45 0.50 -4.48
CA ASN A 126 -0.39 1.59 -4.01
C ASN A 126 -1.84 1.14 -3.87
N HIS A 127 -2.36 1.22 -2.64
CA HIS A 127 -3.75 0.94 -2.35
C HIS A 127 -4.67 2.04 -2.88
N ILE A 128 -5.83 1.61 -3.37
CA ILE A 128 -6.77 2.46 -4.09
C ILE A 128 -8.03 2.61 -3.25
N PRO A 129 -8.45 3.84 -2.91
CA PRO A 129 -9.74 4.07 -2.29
C PRO A 129 -10.85 3.74 -3.29
N THR A 130 -11.67 2.77 -2.97
CA THR A 130 -12.77 2.31 -3.83
C THR A 130 -14.01 3.13 -3.69
N HIS A 131 -14.18 3.77 -2.55
CA HIS A 131 -15.31 4.63 -2.24
C HIS A 131 -14.83 5.86 -1.48
N ALA A 132 -15.43 7.01 -1.73
CA ALA A 132 -15.13 8.24 -1.02
C ALA A 132 -16.45 8.96 -0.67
N PRO A 133 -16.46 9.73 0.41
CA PRO A 133 -15.55 9.83 1.54
C PRO A 133 -16.02 8.95 2.71
N TYR A 134 -15.09 8.33 3.39
CA TYR A 134 -15.37 7.53 4.58
C TYR A 134 -15.37 8.43 5.83
N ASN A 135 -16.49 8.60 6.46
CA ASN A 135 -16.64 9.28 7.74
C ASN A 135 -16.89 8.28 8.87
N ILE A 136 -16.02 7.29 9.01
CA ILE A 136 -16.21 6.20 9.95
C ILE A 136 -15.24 6.34 11.11
N SER A 137 -15.76 6.34 12.33
CA SER A 137 -14.94 6.26 13.53
C SER A 137 -14.28 4.89 13.61
N GLY A 138 -12.98 4.85 13.88
CA GLY A 138 -12.22 3.59 13.98
C GLY A 138 -11.88 2.93 12.63
N TYR A 139 -12.06 3.64 11.52
CA TYR A 139 -11.65 3.17 10.19
C TYR A 139 -10.13 3.03 10.11
N HIS A 140 -9.67 1.85 9.80
CA HIS A 140 -8.28 1.55 9.46
C HIS A 140 -8.18 1.27 7.97
N PRO A 141 -7.46 2.09 7.21
CA PRO A 141 -7.34 1.91 5.75
C PRO A 141 -6.87 0.52 5.35
N ALA A 142 -5.94 -0.02 6.12
CA ALA A 142 -5.40 -1.37 5.90
C ALA A 142 -6.45 -2.48 5.98
N ASP A 143 -7.56 -2.27 6.68
CA ASP A 143 -8.62 -3.27 6.84
C ASP A 143 -9.61 -3.25 5.65
N PHE A 144 -9.77 -2.12 4.99
CA PHE A 144 -10.83 -1.91 4.00
C PHE A 144 -10.33 -1.76 2.57
N MET A 145 -9.15 -1.22 2.37
CA MET A 145 -8.59 -0.99 1.04
C MET A 145 -7.83 -2.23 0.56
N GLN A 146 -8.57 -3.23 0.08
CA GLN A 146 -8.04 -4.56 -0.25
C GLN A 146 -7.44 -4.67 -1.67
N LEU A 147 -7.63 -3.67 -2.52
CA LEU A 147 -7.07 -3.64 -3.86
C LEU A 147 -5.87 -2.70 -3.95
N ALA A 148 -4.81 -3.17 -4.56
CA ALA A 148 -3.61 -2.39 -4.77
C ALA A 148 -3.11 -2.51 -6.21
N ASN A 149 -2.57 -1.42 -6.73
CA ASN A 149 -1.91 -1.38 -8.03
C ASN A 149 -0.40 -1.49 -7.85
N LYS A 150 0.22 -2.46 -8.53
CA LYS A 150 1.68 -2.57 -8.58
C LYS A 150 2.28 -1.36 -9.30
N THR A 151 3.25 -0.73 -8.68
CA THR A 151 3.95 0.43 -9.25
C THR A 151 5.35 0.03 -9.74
N ASN A 152 6.00 0.92 -10.49
CA ASN A 152 7.42 0.78 -10.84
C ASN A 152 8.36 1.30 -9.73
N THR A 153 7.79 1.75 -8.59
CA THR A 153 8.58 2.22 -7.46
C THR A 153 9.05 1.05 -6.64
N THR A 154 10.32 1.05 -6.31
CA THR A 154 10.98 -0.01 -5.55
C THR A 154 11.64 0.53 -4.30
N LYS A 155 11.81 -0.32 -3.30
CA LYS A 155 12.51 -0.04 -2.05
C LYS A 155 13.44 -1.19 -1.65
N ILE A 156 14.40 -0.90 -0.79
CA ILE A 156 15.24 -1.87 -0.10
C ILE A 156 15.01 -1.66 1.41
N PRO A 157 13.85 -2.03 1.93
CA PRO A 157 13.49 -1.69 3.31
C PRO A 157 14.11 -2.63 4.33
N LEU A 158 14.58 -3.81 3.93
CA LEU A 158 15.09 -4.82 4.84
C LEU A 158 16.61 -4.96 4.68
N ILE A 159 17.35 -4.56 5.72
CA ILE A 159 18.81 -4.46 5.71
C ILE A 159 19.37 -5.21 6.93
N ARG A 160 20.45 -5.96 6.74
CA ARG A 160 21.17 -6.68 7.80
C ARG A 160 22.38 -5.90 8.27
N TYR A 161 22.51 -5.81 9.57
CA TYR A 161 23.71 -5.32 10.25
C TYR A 161 24.48 -6.47 10.86
N ASP A 162 25.76 -6.53 10.57
CA ASP A 162 26.71 -7.47 11.18
C ASP A 162 27.56 -6.76 12.23
N LYS A 163 27.71 -7.36 13.39
CA LYS A 163 28.50 -6.81 14.49
C LYS A 163 29.97 -6.63 14.09
N GLY A 164 30.52 -5.47 14.41
CA GLY A 164 31.90 -5.13 14.08
C GLY A 164 32.17 -4.81 12.61
N LYS A 165 31.13 -4.75 11.78
CA LYS A 165 31.20 -4.29 10.37
C LYS A 165 30.70 -2.85 10.25
N PRO A 166 31.05 -2.14 9.16
CA PRO A 166 30.49 -0.83 8.87
C PRO A 166 28.96 -0.89 8.85
N HIS A 167 28.31 0.14 9.40
CA HIS A 167 26.87 0.26 9.31
C HIS A 167 26.45 0.65 7.90
N PHE A 168 25.46 -0.04 7.36
CA PHE A 168 24.76 0.40 6.18
C PHE A 168 23.70 1.41 6.57
N TYR A 169 23.59 2.47 5.81
CA TYR A 169 22.65 3.54 6.09
C TYR A 169 21.52 3.54 5.06
N SER A 170 20.28 3.42 5.53
CA SER A 170 19.14 3.68 4.66
C SER A 170 19.18 5.11 4.13
N ALA A 171 18.78 5.33 2.90
CA ALA A 171 18.75 6.61 2.24
C ALA A 171 17.47 6.79 1.41
N SER A 172 17.02 8.04 1.21
CA SER A 172 15.88 8.39 0.34
C SER A 172 14.66 7.50 0.52
N GLY A 173 14.05 7.49 1.71
CA GLY A 173 12.83 6.71 1.96
C GLY A 173 13.01 5.20 1.82
N ALA A 174 14.20 4.69 2.09
CA ALA A 174 14.62 3.30 1.91
C ALA A 174 14.59 2.81 0.44
N HIS A 175 14.65 3.72 -0.54
CA HIS A 175 14.82 3.33 -1.94
C HIS A 175 16.20 2.76 -2.24
N HIS A 176 17.20 3.16 -1.48
CA HIS A 176 18.56 2.62 -1.51
C HIS A 176 19.20 2.73 -0.13
N PHE A 177 20.38 2.15 0.01
CA PHE A 177 21.20 2.28 1.21
C PHE A 177 22.66 2.48 0.84
N ASP A 178 23.38 3.17 1.73
CA ASP A 178 24.83 3.38 1.60
C ASP A 178 25.57 2.15 2.14
N THR A 179 26.31 1.50 1.28
CA THR A 179 27.10 0.30 1.62
C THR A 179 28.47 0.63 2.19
N CYS A 180 28.81 1.93 2.34
CA CYS A 180 30.14 2.38 2.71
C CYS A 180 31.25 1.84 1.78
N GLY A 181 30.94 1.63 0.50
CA GLY A 181 31.86 1.12 -0.53
C GLY A 181 32.01 -0.40 -0.57
N GLU A 182 31.26 -1.13 0.24
CA GLU A 182 31.25 -2.61 0.17
C GLU A 182 30.32 -3.08 -0.96
N ASN A 183 30.68 -4.23 -1.56
CA ASN A 183 29.78 -4.93 -2.46
C ASN A 183 28.82 -5.79 -1.62
N VAL A 184 27.55 -5.44 -1.62
CA VAL A 184 26.54 -6.03 -0.74
C VAL A 184 25.59 -6.90 -1.56
N PRO A 185 25.54 -8.21 -1.35
CA PRO A 185 24.56 -9.08 -1.99
C PRO A 185 23.14 -8.76 -1.57
N ILE A 186 22.27 -8.54 -2.56
CA ILE A 186 20.86 -8.16 -2.40
C ILE A 186 19.99 -9.20 -3.08
N VAL A 187 18.92 -9.62 -2.40
CA VAL A 187 17.84 -10.38 -3.04
C VAL A 187 16.85 -9.40 -3.63
N LEU A 188 16.58 -9.53 -4.93
CA LEU A 188 15.72 -8.62 -5.67
C LEU A 188 14.28 -9.13 -5.74
N ASP A 189 13.33 -8.20 -5.84
CA ASP A 189 11.94 -8.43 -6.24
C ASP A 189 11.14 -9.38 -5.31
N VAL A 190 11.37 -9.31 -4.02
CA VAL A 190 10.79 -10.25 -3.04
C VAL A 190 9.69 -9.65 -2.21
N LEU A 191 9.94 -8.46 -1.64
CA LEU A 191 8.98 -7.83 -0.77
C LEU A 191 7.87 -7.16 -1.58
N ASN A 192 6.64 -7.42 -1.19
CA ASN A 192 5.47 -6.66 -1.60
C ASN A 192 5.23 -5.59 -0.55
N ILE A 193 5.42 -4.32 -0.89
CA ILE A 193 5.28 -3.19 0.04
C ILE A 193 3.94 -2.51 -0.24
N HIS A 194 2.93 -2.88 0.54
CA HIS A 194 1.60 -2.31 0.42
C HIS A 194 1.57 -0.92 1.04
N HIS A 195 1.19 0.08 0.26
CA HIS A 195 1.33 1.48 0.58
C HIS A 195 -0.02 2.22 0.51
N PHE A 196 -0.43 2.80 1.62
CA PHE A 196 -1.72 3.47 1.80
C PHE A 196 -1.60 4.98 1.69
N ASN A 197 -1.21 5.47 0.51
CA ASN A 197 -1.06 6.90 0.22
C ASN A 197 -2.34 7.69 0.39
N TYR A 198 -3.45 7.10 -0.06
CA TYR A 198 -4.76 7.71 -0.14
C TYR A 198 -5.69 6.98 0.82
N ARG A 199 -5.87 7.56 1.99
CA ARG A 199 -6.73 7.04 3.05
C ARG A 199 -8.03 7.85 3.11
N ARG A 200 -8.57 8.11 4.29
CA ARG A 200 -9.61 9.12 4.45
C ARG A 200 -9.19 10.42 3.78
N GLN A 201 -10.10 11.02 3.02
CA GLN A 201 -9.83 12.26 2.28
C GLN A 201 -9.22 13.34 3.18
N GLU A 202 -9.81 13.56 4.35
CA GLU A 202 -9.35 14.55 5.32
C GLU A 202 -7.91 14.29 5.77
N ASN A 203 -7.60 13.03 6.15
CA ASN A 203 -6.26 12.66 6.60
C ASN A 203 -5.24 12.77 5.47
N THR A 204 -5.60 12.37 4.26
CA THR A 204 -4.72 12.50 3.09
C THR A 204 -4.40 13.96 2.81
N PHE A 205 -5.39 14.85 2.76
CA PHE A 205 -5.14 16.27 2.52
C PHE A 205 -4.41 16.94 3.69
N ARG A 206 -4.71 16.57 4.93
CA ARG A 206 -3.95 17.04 6.10
C ARG A 206 -2.47 16.68 5.99
N ARG A 207 -2.16 15.41 5.68
CA ARG A 207 -0.77 14.94 5.50
C ARG A 207 -0.06 15.67 4.37
N LEU A 208 -0.67 15.78 3.21
CA LEU A 208 -0.07 16.48 2.07
C LEU A 208 0.16 17.97 2.37
N LYS A 209 -0.77 18.63 3.07
CA LYS A 209 -0.58 20.00 3.53
C LYS A 209 0.54 20.12 4.55
N GLN A 210 0.60 19.19 5.50
CA GLN A 210 1.65 19.10 6.52
C GLN A 210 3.04 19.01 5.88
N LEU A 211 3.23 18.22 4.83
CA LEU A 211 4.49 18.08 4.11
C LEU A 211 4.96 19.39 3.44
N THR A 212 4.07 20.33 3.20
CA THR A 212 4.37 21.63 2.55
C THR A 212 4.38 22.81 3.51
N THR A 213 3.94 22.61 4.76
CA THR A 213 3.80 23.68 5.76
C THR A 213 5.06 23.80 6.60
N LYS A 214 5.43 25.03 6.93
CA LYS A 214 6.52 25.32 7.85
C LYS A 214 6.14 24.92 9.27
N ASN A 215 7.02 24.14 9.92
CA ASN A 215 6.90 23.82 11.34
C ASN A 215 7.83 24.74 12.14
N SER A 216 7.30 25.50 13.10
CA SER A 216 8.01 26.58 13.80
C SER A 216 9.10 26.14 14.79
N ASN A 217 9.22 24.85 15.10
CA ASN A 217 10.05 24.37 16.23
C ASN A 217 11.07 23.28 15.87
N GLY A 218 11.46 23.15 14.60
CA GLY A 218 12.35 22.06 14.17
C GLY A 218 13.83 22.33 14.47
N VAL A 219 14.49 21.44 15.21
CA VAL A 219 15.94 21.42 15.42
C VAL A 219 16.48 20.04 15.09
N CYS A 220 17.40 19.97 14.13
CA CYS A 220 18.12 18.73 13.86
C CYS A 220 19.18 18.46 14.95
N ARG A 221 19.22 17.23 15.46
CA ARG A 221 20.12 16.83 16.57
C ARG A 221 20.99 15.61 16.25
N VAL A 222 21.08 15.19 14.98
CA VAL A 222 21.80 13.97 14.61
C VAL A 222 23.02 14.23 13.76
N ASP A 223 24.12 13.57 14.08
CA ASP A 223 25.41 13.71 13.41
C ASP A 223 25.43 13.22 11.95
N LEU A 224 24.49 12.34 11.61
CA LEU A 224 24.36 11.78 10.25
C LEU A 224 23.63 12.70 9.27
N PHE A 225 22.99 13.78 9.76
CA PHE A 225 22.21 14.68 8.92
C PHE A 225 23.04 15.32 7.81
N ASP A 226 24.19 15.91 8.15
CA ASP A 226 25.05 16.59 7.17
C ASP A 226 25.56 15.63 6.09
N LYS A 227 25.90 14.39 6.48
CA LYS A 227 26.31 13.35 5.53
C LYS A 227 25.20 13.02 4.56
N LEU A 228 23.99 12.80 5.03
CA LEU A 228 22.84 12.46 4.21
C LEU A 228 22.41 13.66 3.36
N GLU A 229 22.44 14.88 3.89
CA GLU A 229 22.15 16.08 3.12
C GLU A 229 23.13 16.28 1.96
N GLN A 230 24.43 16.02 2.17
CA GLN A 230 25.43 16.10 1.11
C GLN A 230 25.22 15.07 0.00
N MET A 231 24.83 13.83 0.35
CA MET A 231 24.50 12.79 -0.63
C MET A 231 23.37 13.23 -1.56
N HIS A 232 22.48 14.08 -1.08
CA HIS A 232 21.23 14.43 -1.76
C HIS A 232 21.16 15.86 -2.35
N LYS A 233 22.13 16.72 -2.09
CA LYS A 233 22.20 18.06 -2.74
C LYS A 233 22.11 18.01 -4.26
N LYS A 234 22.19 16.81 -4.85
CA LYS A 234 22.02 16.56 -6.30
C LYS A 234 20.57 16.37 -6.74
N SER A 235 19.59 16.15 -5.85
CA SER A 235 18.17 15.99 -6.22
C SER A 235 17.43 17.31 -6.13
N LYS A 236 17.19 17.92 -7.27
CA LYS A 236 16.41 19.16 -7.40
C LYS A 236 14.91 18.90 -7.17
N ASN A 237 14.27 19.76 -6.36
CA ASN A 237 12.82 20.01 -6.32
C ASN A 237 11.90 19.05 -5.51
N ALA A 238 12.14 18.86 -4.23
CA ALA A 238 11.15 18.22 -3.34
C ALA A 238 9.79 18.97 -3.31
N LYS A 239 9.77 20.31 -3.37
CA LYS A 239 8.52 21.10 -3.33
C LYS A 239 7.57 20.81 -4.49
N SER A 240 8.07 20.63 -5.73
CA SER A 240 7.22 20.34 -6.89
C SER A 240 6.55 18.96 -6.80
N THR A 241 7.24 17.97 -6.23
CA THR A 241 6.73 16.62 -6.08
C THR A 241 5.51 16.57 -5.13
N TYR A 242 5.52 17.35 -4.05
CA TYR A 242 4.41 17.35 -3.09
C TYR A 242 3.20 18.13 -3.62
N HIS A 243 3.37 19.20 -4.37
CA HIS A 243 2.26 19.86 -5.05
C HIS A 243 1.58 18.94 -6.06
N ASN A 244 2.36 18.19 -6.84
CA ASN A 244 1.82 17.20 -7.76
C ASN A 244 1.03 16.10 -7.04
N ARG A 245 1.47 15.66 -5.86
CA ARG A 245 0.73 14.69 -5.04
C ARG A 245 -0.58 15.25 -4.51
N TYR A 246 -0.62 16.53 -4.15
CA TYR A 246 -1.86 17.19 -3.69
C TYR A 246 -2.90 17.29 -4.82
N ASP A 247 -2.48 17.66 -6.02
CA ASP A 247 -3.35 17.73 -7.19
C ASP A 247 -3.82 16.34 -7.62
N SER A 248 -2.94 15.33 -7.55
CA SER A 248 -3.31 13.94 -7.78
C SER A 248 -4.33 13.44 -6.77
N ALA A 249 -4.19 13.78 -5.48
CA ALA A 249 -5.17 13.45 -4.46
C ALA A 249 -6.52 14.11 -4.73
N LYS A 250 -6.54 15.38 -5.12
CA LYS A 250 -7.79 16.06 -5.54
C LYS A 250 -8.48 15.32 -6.68
N SER A 251 -7.73 14.94 -7.70
CA SER A 251 -8.27 14.18 -8.84
C SER A 251 -8.87 12.85 -8.37
N ILE A 252 -8.18 12.10 -7.51
CA ILE A 252 -8.69 10.83 -6.97
C ILE A 252 -10.00 11.01 -6.20
N TYR A 253 -10.08 11.98 -5.30
CA TYR A 253 -11.26 12.12 -4.45
C TYR A 253 -12.42 12.86 -5.11
N ASN A 254 -12.17 13.87 -5.94
CA ASN A 254 -13.21 14.74 -6.49
C ASN A 254 -13.64 14.33 -7.90
N GLU A 255 -12.69 13.96 -8.76
CA GLU A 255 -12.93 13.73 -10.18
C GLU A 255 -13.05 12.24 -10.51
N ASN A 256 -12.39 11.37 -9.75
CA ASN A 256 -12.22 9.96 -10.07
C ASN A 256 -12.90 8.99 -9.11
N LYS A 257 -13.70 9.49 -8.14
CA LYS A 257 -14.32 8.64 -7.10
C LYS A 257 -15.13 7.44 -7.62
N TYR A 258 -15.61 7.48 -8.86
CA TYR A 258 -16.36 6.37 -9.47
C TYR A 258 -15.56 5.59 -10.51
N LYS A 259 -14.35 6.02 -10.85
CA LYS A 259 -13.54 5.36 -11.88
C LYS A 259 -13.20 3.91 -11.53
N ILE A 260 -13.12 3.61 -10.24
CA ILE A 260 -12.83 2.24 -9.81
C ILE A 260 -13.93 1.24 -10.23
N LEU A 261 -15.19 1.69 -10.30
CA LEU A 261 -16.27 0.87 -10.83
C LEU A 261 -16.24 0.74 -12.36
N MET A 262 -15.45 1.59 -13.03
CA MET A 262 -15.21 1.61 -14.47
C MET A 262 -13.80 1.14 -14.82
N MET A 263 -13.32 0.08 -14.15
CA MET A 263 -11.89 -0.32 -14.11
C MET A 263 -11.27 -0.64 -15.47
N ASP A 264 -12.06 -0.90 -16.48
CA ASP A 264 -11.60 -1.16 -17.86
C ASP A 264 -11.02 0.09 -18.54
N GLU A 265 -11.27 1.27 -17.98
CA GLU A 265 -10.81 2.55 -18.50
C GLU A 265 -9.68 3.18 -17.66
N LEU A 266 -9.37 2.59 -16.52
CA LEU A 266 -8.38 3.12 -15.63
C LEU A 266 -6.97 2.79 -16.09
N HIS A 267 -6.04 3.63 -15.64
CA HIS A 267 -4.59 3.41 -15.72
C HIS A 267 -4.12 2.13 -14.99
N TYR A 268 -5.05 1.36 -14.45
CA TYR A 268 -4.81 0.09 -13.77
C TYR A 268 -5.18 -1.03 -14.75
N SER A 269 -4.18 -1.64 -15.36
CA SER A 269 -4.41 -2.90 -16.05
C SER A 269 -4.71 -3.99 -15.01
N TYR A 270 -5.47 -5.00 -15.43
CA TYR A 270 -5.73 -6.18 -14.60
C TYR A 270 -4.42 -6.80 -14.06
N ASP A 271 -3.39 -6.86 -14.90
CA ASP A 271 -2.08 -7.42 -14.56
C ASP A 271 -1.36 -6.66 -13.43
N ASN A 272 -1.77 -5.43 -13.15
CA ASN A 272 -1.21 -4.59 -12.10
C ASN A 272 -2.04 -4.57 -10.81
N LEU A 273 -3.25 -5.11 -10.83
CA LEU A 273 -4.10 -5.17 -9.64
C LEU A 273 -3.81 -6.43 -8.85
N VAL A 274 -3.60 -6.27 -7.56
CA VAL A 274 -3.46 -7.38 -6.63
C VAL A 274 -4.42 -7.18 -5.46
N ARG A 275 -4.99 -8.28 -4.99
CA ARG A 275 -5.67 -8.28 -3.71
C ARG A 275 -4.64 -8.45 -2.61
N TRP A 276 -4.70 -7.57 -1.63
CA TRP A 276 -3.94 -7.71 -0.41
C TRP A 276 -4.84 -8.09 0.75
N TYR A 277 -4.33 -8.93 1.61
CA TYR A 277 -5.01 -9.37 2.82
C TYR A 277 -4.22 -8.93 4.05
N HIS A 278 -4.81 -8.04 4.85
CA HIS A 278 -4.20 -7.60 6.09
C HIS A 278 -4.38 -8.68 7.18
N PRO A 279 -3.30 -9.15 7.84
CA PRO A 279 -3.37 -10.27 8.77
C PRO A 279 -4.20 -10.00 10.03
N HIS A 280 -4.52 -8.76 10.31
CA HIS A 280 -5.35 -8.33 11.44
C HIS A 280 -6.75 -7.91 11.01
N SER A 281 -7.11 -8.18 9.76
CA SER A 281 -8.37 -7.74 9.17
C SER A 281 -9.57 -8.39 9.86
N LEU A 282 -10.49 -7.75 9.87
CA LEU A 282 -11.67 -7.29 9.20
C LEU A 282 -12.81 -7.45 10.17
N LYS A 283 -12.99 -6.49 10.98
CA LYS A 283 -14.32 -6.30 11.56
C LYS A 283 -14.99 -5.23 10.72
N ILE A 284 -15.80 -5.65 9.77
CA ILE A 284 -16.76 -4.77 9.11
C ILE A 284 -17.77 -4.39 10.18
N THR A 285 -17.67 -3.20 10.72
CA THR A 285 -18.41 -2.81 11.92
C THR A 285 -19.52 -1.80 11.65
N ASP A 286 -19.54 -1.21 10.45
CA ASP A 286 -20.54 -0.22 10.04
C ASP A 286 -20.85 -0.30 8.54
N ASP A 287 -21.95 0.33 8.13
CA ASP A 287 -22.49 0.20 6.77
C ASP A 287 -21.54 0.74 5.68
N CYS A 288 -20.81 1.80 5.97
CA CYS A 288 -19.88 2.36 4.98
C CYS A 288 -18.64 1.49 4.80
N SER A 289 -18.12 0.92 5.89
CA SER A 289 -17.02 -0.07 5.84
C SER A 289 -17.46 -1.33 5.10
N LYS A 290 -18.71 -1.77 5.35
CA LYS A 290 -19.31 -2.90 4.65
C LYS A 290 -19.39 -2.63 3.14
N HIS A 291 -19.77 -1.43 2.75
CA HIS A 291 -19.87 -0.98 1.36
C HIS A 291 -18.52 -1.12 0.64
N ASP A 292 -17.46 -0.55 1.21
CA ASP A 292 -16.12 -0.60 0.64
C ASP A 292 -15.58 -2.01 0.58
N ALA A 293 -15.77 -2.78 1.63
CA ALA A 293 -15.35 -4.18 1.66
C ALA A 293 -16.09 -5.02 0.61
N LEU A 294 -17.40 -4.86 0.46
CA LEU A 294 -18.18 -5.56 -0.55
C LEU A 294 -17.76 -5.18 -1.96
N LEU A 295 -17.51 -3.88 -2.22
CA LEU A 295 -17.02 -3.41 -3.51
C LEU A 295 -15.66 -4.02 -3.85
N ASN A 296 -14.71 -3.99 -2.93
CA ASN A 296 -13.40 -4.58 -3.12
C ASN A 296 -13.48 -6.09 -3.41
N ILE A 297 -14.29 -6.80 -2.63
CA ILE A 297 -14.46 -8.25 -2.78
C ILE A 297 -15.15 -8.57 -4.11
N ALA A 298 -16.21 -7.85 -4.48
CA ALA A 298 -16.92 -8.05 -5.72
C ALA A 298 -16.02 -7.83 -6.95
N ILE A 299 -15.27 -6.74 -6.96
CA ILE A 299 -14.30 -6.43 -8.03
C ILE A 299 -13.22 -7.51 -8.11
N HIS A 300 -12.73 -7.96 -6.95
CA HIS A 300 -11.73 -9.01 -6.91
C HIS A 300 -12.23 -10.32 -7.54
N TYR A 301 -13.42 -10.81 -7.15
CA TYR A 301 -13.99 -12.00 -7.73
C TYR A 301 -14.28 -11.84 -9.23
N TYR A 302 -14.74 -10.65 -9.65
CA TYR A 302 -14.93 -10.35 -11.06
C TYR A 302 -13.64 -10.54 -11.87
N PHE A 303 -12.51 -9.99 -11.38
CA PHE A 303 -11.22 -10.14 -12.06
C PHE A 303 -10.60 -11.53 -11.94
N LEU A 304 -10.93 -12.29 -10.91
CA LEU A 304 -10.55 -13.71 -10.83
C LEU A 304 -11.39 -14.61 -11.76
N GLY A 305 -12.49 -14.09 -12.31
CA GLY A 305 -13.44 -14.86 -13.12
C GLY A 305 -14.37 -15.76 -12.30
N ASP A 306 -14.39 -15.58 -10.99
CA ASP A 306 -15.41 -16.20 -10.12
C ASP A 306 -16.69 -15.37 -10.18
N ILE A 307 -17.40 -15.55 -11.30
CA ILE A 307 -18.52 -14.71 -11.68
C ILE A 307 -19.70 -14.85 -10.71
N ASP A 308 -19.94 -16.03 -10.18
CA ASP A 308 -21.05 -16.28 -9.26
C ASP A 308 -20.83 -15.54 -7.92
N LEU A 309 -19.62 -15.60 -7.37
CA LEU A 309 -19.28 -14.85 -6.18
C LEU A 309 -19.23 -13.33 -6.43
N ALA A 310 -18.75 -12.89 -7.60
CA ALA A 310 -18.79 -11.50 -7.99
C ALA A 310 -20.23 -10.96 -8.04
N LEU A 311 -21.14 -11.69 -8.70
CA LEU A 311 -22.56 -11.37 -8.76
C LEU A 311 -23.20 -11.27 -7.38
N CYS A 312 -22.95 -12.26 -6.53
CA CYS A 312 -23.45 -12.25 -5.15
C CYS A 312 -23.03 -10.96 -4.42
N ARG A 313 -21.75 -10.60 -4.48
CA ARG A 313 -21.23 -9.40 -3.78
C ARG A 313 -21.68 -8.09 -4.42
N PHE A 314 -21.85 -8.04 -5.75
CA PHE A 314 -22.42 -6.85 -6.40
C PHE A 314 -23.90 -6.67 -6.05
N ASN A 315 -24.67 -7.74 -5.90
CA ASN A 315 -26.06 -7.66 -5.44
C ASN A 315 -26.13 -7.18 -3.98
N ASP A 316 -25.32 -7.75 -3.09
CA ASP A 316 -25.22 -7.25 -1.71
C ASP A 316 -24.87 -5.76 -1.67
N LEU A 317 -23.99 -5.31 -2.56
CA LEU A 317 -23.56 -3.91 -2.65
C LEU A 317 -24.70 -2.99 -3.12
N ILE A 318 -25.51 -3.42 -4.09
CA ILE A 318 -26.62 -2.62 -4.62
C ILE A 318 -27.70 -2.37 -3.55
N GLU A 319 -27.91 -3.36 -2.67
CA GLU A 319 -28.91 -3.26 -1.59
C GLU A 319 -28.55 -2.20 -0.55
N ILE A 320 -27.26 -1.97 -0.32
CA ILE A 320 -26.77 -0.99 0.69
C ILE A 320 -26.29 0.32 0.06
N ALA A 321 -26.29 0.44 -1.28
CA ALA A 321 -25.82 1.64 -1.95
C ALA A 321 -26.84 2.77 -1.81
N ASP A 322 -26.43 3.86 -1.18
CA ASP A 322 -27.22 5.07 -0.94
C ASP A 322 -27.10 6.10 -2.08
N ASN A 323 -26.24 5.86 -3.06
CA ASN A 323 -25.93 6.77 -4.15
C ASN A 323 -26.35 6.19 -5.50
N ASN A 324 -27.26 6.88 -6.18
CA ASN A 324 -27.78 6.46 -7.50
C ASN A 324 -26.68 6.20 -8.54
N LYS A 325 -25.61 7.00 -8.56
CA LYS A 325 -24.49 6.77 -9.50
C LYS A 325 -23.76 5.47 -9.19
N VAL A 326 -23.53 5.18 -7.92
CA VAL A 326 -22.93 3.88 -7.50
C VAL A 326 -23.83 2.73 -7.92
N GLN A 327 -25.15 2.81 -7.65
CA GLN A 327 -26.10 1.77 -8.05
C GLN A 327 -26.06 1.51 -9.55
N MET A 328 -26.09 2.57 -10.36
CA MET A 328 -26.03 2.46 -11.83
C MET A 328 -24.72 1.81 -12.31
N LEU A 329 -23.58 2.17 -11.72
CA LEU A 329 -22.29 1.57 -12.08
C LEU A 329 -22.19 0.10 -11.64
N VAL A 330 -22.76 -0.24 -10.49
CA VAL A 330 -22.84 -1.64 -10.03
C VAL A 330 -23.75 -2.47 -10.96
N ILE A 331 -24.87 -1.91 -11.43
CA ILE A 331 -25.72 -2.57 -12.43
C ILE A 331 -24.94 -2.89 -13.71
N ILE A 332 -24.05 -1.99 -14.15
CA ILE A 332 -23.18 -2.26 -15.31
C ILE A 332 -22.26 -3.46 -15.01
N LYS A 333 -21.70 -3.56 -13.82
CA LYS A 333 -20.86 -4.70 -13.43
C LYS A 333 -21.65 -6.01 -13.36
N ILE A 334 -22.86 -5.96 -12.82
CA ILE A 334 -23.77 -7.13 -12.83
C ILE A 334 -24.06 -7.56 -14.28
N ALA A 335 -24.34 -6.62 -15.18
CA ALA A 335 -24.55 -6.92 -16.60
C ALA A 335 -23.31 -7.59 -17.24
N LEU A 336 -22.11 -7.12 -16.93
CA LEU A 336 -20.86 -7.73 -17.40
C LEU A 336 -20.68 -9.16 -16.87
N CYS A 337 -21.02 -9.40 -15.61
CA CYS A 337 -21.00 -10.75 -15.04
C CYS A 337 -21.99 -11.69 -15.78
N LEU A 338 -23.22 -11.22 -15.97
CA LEU A 338 -24.28 -12.01 -16.65
C LEU A 338 -23.99 -12.24 -18.12
N ALA A 339 -23.23 -11.37 -18.76
CA ALA A 339 -22.98 -11.45 -20.21
C ALA A 339 -22.32 -12.76 -20.65
N SER A 340 -21.62 -13.45 -19.76
CA SER A 340 -21.01 -14.76 -20.02
C SER A 340 -22.00 -15.90 -20.08
N THR A 341 -23.15 -15.79 -19.41
CA THR A 341 -24.17 -16.82 -19.27
C THR A 341 -25.49 -16.45 -19.96
N ASN A 342 -25.88 -15.16 -19.90
CA ASN A 342 -27.12 -14.63 -20.43
C ASN A 342 -26.93 -13.24 -21.05
N LYS A 343 -26.48 -13.21 -22.30
CA LYS A 343 -26.19 -11.99 -23.06
C LYS A 343 -27.42 -11.07 -23.22
N ILE A 344 -28.60 -11.65 -23.37
CA ILE A 344 -29.85 -10.90 -23.56
C ILE A 344 -30.20 -10.16 -22.27
N GLU A 345 -30.16 -10.83 -21.16
CA GLU A 345 -30.44 -10.23 -19.85
C GLU A 345 -29.42 -9.13 -19.52
N ALA A 346 -28.12 -9.37 -19.77
CA ALA A 346 -27.08 -8.38 -19.61
C ALA A 346 -27.37 -7.10 -20.42
N LEU A 347 -27.73 -7.22 -21.68
CA LEU A 347 -28.09 -6.07 -22.53
C LEU A 347 -29.36 -5.38 -22.06
N ASN A 348 -30.35 -6.12 -21.56
CA ASN A 348 -31.59 -5.55 -21.02
C ASN A 348 -31.32 -4.71 -19.76
N LEU A 349 -30.41 -5.14 -18.90
CA LEU A 349 -29.99 -4.34 -17.71
C LEU A 349 -29.32 -3.01 -18.10
N LEU A 350 -28.62 -2.96 -19.22
CA LEU A 350 -27.94 -1.75 -19.68
C LEU A 350 -28.88 -0.75 -20.38
N GLN A 351 -30.01 -1.20 -20.93
CA GLN A 351 -30.92 -0.35 -21.70
C GLN A 351 -31.40 0.92 -20.97
N PRO A 352 -31.82 0.88 -19.68
CA PRO A 352 -32.19 2.08 -18.95
C PRO A 352 -31.00 3.06 -18.78
N LEU A 353 -29.78 2.53 -18.63
CA LEU A 353 -28.57 3.30 -18.37
C LEU A 353 -28.10 4.06 -19.61
N LEU A 354 -28.41 3.57 -20.82
CA LEU A 354 -28.14 4.27 -22.08
C LEU A 354 -28.94 5.57 -22.22
N LYS A 355 -29.98 5.75 -21.41
CA LYS A 355 -30.85 6.93 -21.42
C LYS A 355 -30.74 7.76 -20.15
N CYS A 356 -29.84 7.42 -19.23
CA CYS A 356 -29.68 8.16 -17.97
C CYS A 356 -29.07 9.54 -18.19
N ASN A 357 -29.33 10.46 -17.25
CA ASN A 357 -28.84 11.83 -17.33
C ASN A 357 -27.35 11.96 -17.02
N ASP A 358 -26.75 11.03 -16.26
CA ASP A 358 -25.31 11.02 -15.95
C ASP A 358 -24.53 10.60 -17.21
N ALA A 359 -23.73 11.52 -17.74
CA ALA A 359 -22.97 11.30 -18.97
C ALA A 359 -21.90 10.22 -18.83
N ASP A 360 -21.25 10.11 -17.65
CA ASP A 360 -20.20 9.10 -17.41
C ASP A 360 -20.82 7.70 -17.41
N VAL A 361 -21.93 7.55 -16.68
CA VAL A 361 -22.67 6.27 -16.63
C VAL A 361 -23.17 5.88 -18.01
N ARG A 362 -23.77 6.81 -18.74
CA ARG A 362 -24.28 6.56 -20.09
C ARG A 362 -23.18 6.11 -21.05
N ASN A 363 -22.09 6.88 -21.12
CA ASN A 363 -20.95 6.55 -22.00
C ASN A 363 -20.34 5.19 -21.64
N TYR A 364 -20.24 4.89 -20.34
CA TYR A 364 -19.75 3.61 -19.88
C TYR A 364 -20.68 2.46 -20.23
N ALA A 365 -22.00 2.63 -20.05
CA ALA A 365 -23.00 1.65 -20.45
C ALA A 365 -22.99 1.39 -21.96
N GLU A 366 -22.85 2.44 -22.80
CA GLU A 366 -22.72 2.31 -24.25
C GLU A 366 -21.49 1.48 -24.64
N LYS A 367 -20.35 1.78 -24.05
CA LYS A 367 -19.10 1.04 -24.27
C LYS A 367 -19.26 -0.43 -23.91
N GLN A 368 -19.81 -0.73 -22.73
CA GLN A 368 -19.99 -2.11 -22.28
C GLN A 368 -21.05 -2.85 -23.10
N SER A 369 -22.15 -2.20 -23.50
CA SER A 369 -23.13 -2.77 -24.41
C SER A 369 -22.51 -3.22 -25.74
N ARG A 370 -21.60 -2.40 -26.29
CA ARG A 370 -20.87 -2.72 -27.52
C ARG A 370 -19.95 -3.93 -27.33
N ILE A 371 -19.20 -3.97 -26.21
CA ILE A 371 -18.31 -5.09 -25.85
C ILE A 371 -19.11 -6.39 -25.73
N ILE A 372 -20.26 -6.35 -25.07
CA ILE A 372 -21.16 -7.51 -24.92
C ILE A 372 -21.73 -7.92 -26.28
N TYR A 373 -22.16 -6.97 -27.10
CA TYR A 373 -22.75 -7.26 -28.42
C TYR A 373 -21.73 -7.91 -29.36
N GLU A 374 -20.49 -7.44 -29.38
CA GLU A 374 -19.40 -7.91 -30.25
C GLU A 374 -18.72 -9.20 -29.75
N ASP A 375 -19.21 -9.83 -28.68
CA ASP A 375 -18.58 -10.99 -28.03
C ASP A 375 -17.12 -10.77 -27.61
N LYS A 376 -16.71 -9.51 -27.44
CA LYS A 376 -15.39 -9.12 -26.95
C LYS A 376 -15.34 -9.15 -25.43
N ILE A 377 -16.10 -10.06 -24.81
CA ILE A 377 -16.17 -10.14 -23.36
C ILE A 377 -14.85 -10.67 -22.81
N PHE A 378 -14.34 -10.01 -21.84
CA PHE A 378 -13.11 -10.30 -21.10
C PHE A 378 -13.05 -11.73 -20.51
N THR A 379 -14.20 -12.38 -20.34
CA THR A 379 -14.37 -13.72 -19.77
C THR A 379 -13.61 -14.85 -20.47
N LYS A 380 -13.37 -14.74 -21.79
CA LYS A 380 -12.57 -15.76 -22.51
C LYS A 380 -11.07 -15.74 -22.13
N ASN A 381 -10.57 -14.59 -21.69
CA ASN A 381 -9.19 -14.46 -21.24
C ASN A 381 -9.04 -14.74 -19.74
N ILE A 382 -10.08 -14.52 -18.95
CA ILE A 382 -10.06 -14.71 -17.49
C ILE A 382 -9.96 -16.20 -17.12
N SER A 383 -10.69 -17.09 -17.83
CA SER A 383 -10.63 -18.52 -17.52
C SER A 383 -9.26 -19.17 -17.78
N LYS A 384 -8.46 -18.60 -18.67
CA LYS A 384 -7.06 -19.02 -18.88
C LYS A 384 -6.09 -18.37 -17.89
N ARG A 385 -6.42 -17.17 -17.38
CA ARG A 385 -5.55 -16.41 -16.46
C ARG A 385 -5.82 -16.69 -14.98
N ASN A 386 -6.98 -17.25 -14.62
CA ASN A 386 -7.30 -17.58 -13.23
C ASN A 386 -6.28 -18.55 -12.58
N GLY A 387 -5.74 -19.49 -13.37
CA GLY A 387 -4.61 -20.31 -12.93
C GLY A 387 -3.32 -19.50 -12.80
N GLU A 388 -3.09 -18.55 -13.69
CA GLU A 388 -1.88 -17.73 -13.72
C GLU A 388 -1.86 -16.63 -12.68
N LEU A 389 -2.99 -16.10 -12.23
CA LEU A 389 -3.01 -15.03 -11.20
C LEU A 389 -2.91 -15.55 -9.77
N LEU A 390 -3.54 -16.66 -9.46
CA LEU A 390 -3.24 -17.44 -8.25
C LEU A 390 -1.80 -17.97 -8.32
N PHE A 391 -1.32 -18.27 -9.51
CA PHE A 391 0.07 -18.66 -9.78
C PHE A 391 1.01 -17.45 -9.79
N ASP A 392 0.64 -16.23 -10.15
CA ASP A 392 1.55 -15.09 -10.12
C ASP A 392 1.77 -14.53 -8.71
N THR A 393 0.78 -14.56 -7.85
CA THR A 393 1.04 -14.42 -6.40
C THR A 393 1.82 -15.61 -5.85
N ALA A 394 1.60 -16.83 -6.35
CA ALA A 394 2.36 -18.02 -6.01
C ALA A 394 3.66 -18.17 -6.83
N ASN A 395 3.75 -17.69 -8.08
CA ASN A 395 4.97 -17.65 -8.89
C ASN A 395 5.94 -16.54 -8.46
N TYR A 396 5.48 -15.49 -7.78
CA TYR A 396 6.39 -14.64 -7.02
C TYR A 396 7.11 -15.46 -5.95
N SER A 397 6.43 -16.41 -5.29
CA SER A 397 7.06 -17.34 -4.34
C SER A 397 7.85 -18.46 -5.03
N LEU A 398 7.45 -18.94 -6.21
CA LEU A 398 8.11 -20.03 -6.96
C LEU A 398 9.31 -19.54 -7.80
N ASN A 399 9.22 -18.42 -8.49
CA ASN A 399 10.36 -17.76 -9.14
C ASN A 399 11.42 -17.32 -8.13
N PHE A 400 11.00 -17.10 -6.88
CA PHE A 400 11.88 -16.80 -5.79
C PHE A 400 12.77 -18.00 -5.39
N LYS A 401 12.23 -19.21 -5.32
CA LYS A 401 13.01 -20.43 -5.07
C LYS A 401 14.06 -20.68 -6.15
N CYS A 402 13.81 -20.28 -7.40
CA CYS A 402 14.77 -20.43 -8.49
C CYS A 402 15.85 -19.32 -8.53
N LYS A 403 15.60 -18.12 -8.02
CA LYS A 403 16.57 -17.00 -8.00
C LYS A 403 17.53 -17.02 -6.81
N ILE A 404 17.25 -17.82 -5.77
CA ILE A 404 18.16 -17.99 -4.61
C ILE A 404 19.36 -18.89 -4.95
N PHE A 405 19.32 -19.66 -6.04
CA PHE A 405 20.32 -20.70 -6.36
C PHE A 405 21.25 -20.33 -7.53
N ILE A 406 21.24 -19.11 -8.00
CA ILE A 406 22.18 -18.63 -8.99
C ILE A 406 22.78 -17.29 -8.45
#